data_0f01ce73745e57270c0522f0b7739142
#
_entry.id   0f01ce73745e57270c0522f0b7739142
#
_cell.length_a   1.000
_cell.length_b   1.000
_cell.length_c   1.000
_cell.angle_alpha   90.00
_cell.angle_beta   90.00
_cell.angle_gamma   90.00
#
_symmetry.space_group_name_H-M   'P 1'
#
loop_
_entity.id
_entity.type
_entity.pdbx_description
1 polymer ?
#
loop_
_entity_poly.entity_id
_entity_poly.type
_entity_poly.pdbx_seq_one_letter_code
_entity_poly.pdbx_strand_id
1 'polypeptide(L)'
;MNAVKIGKFCEKFGVSPTTVRFYIRIGLLAPNKRNSQYDFTSSDIVEMEVICKLKELSFNLDEIKQYLQIIRMYDIRDDGIRDHILPLYEQKQQSLEKDILSIRNSLQILQSEIDRLHMEKALSSSFSGIPLDFSPYLACPKCGELFELSELQVKGNKIYSGKLKCQCGYSALIEDGILLAEPESDYYQSEEFQVMHYRQVQEKDADFVFFQYMQDITAEATSMIYKSYLWIDSILAPYSFRNKVIFVPDLSSHFLYKNIKKPYFRDAFIIVSGFSKETIVSIKSHIDLIAPEAKIIYIANTIYALPIKKKLIDLWIDTISSYNFSFFHTDSLYRKIDPYIKDRAKVAGLTKYYERGSKSLANIARLYPNSIAEHSLLTAFKRVAEELGWKFRKESLTGEVFDPGPYYEYHAKGDKHCYYSFFAEKETAGQ
;
A
#
# COMPACT_ATOMS: atom_id res chain seq x y z
N MET A 1 -62.10 -10.26 18.17
CA MET A 1 -61.15 -10.29 17.05
C MET A 1 -60.07 -11.29 17.37
N ASN A 2 -59.75 -12.20 16.42
CA ASN A 2 -58.77 -13.25 16.67
C ASN A 2 -57.35 -12.68 16.80
N ALA A 3 -56.67 -12.98 17.91
CA ALA A 3 -55.30 -12.59 18.16
C ALA A 3 -54.35 -13.26 17.13
N VAL A 4 -53.39 -12.49 16.63
CA VAL A 4 -52.44 -12.95 15.61
C VAL A 4 -51.14 -13.42 16.30
N LYS A 5 -50.60 -14.56 15.92
CA LYS A 5 -49.30 -15.06 16.41
C LYS A 5 -48.13 -14.35 15.74
N ILE A 6 -46.98 -14.32 16.43
CA ILE A 6 -45.78 -13.59 16.02
C ILE A 6 -45.38 -13.84 14.57
N GLY A 7 -45.49 -15.08 14.05
CA GLY A 7 -45.13 -15.41 12.65
C GLY A 7 -45.94 -14.61 11.62
N LYS A 8 -47.30 -14.65 11.77
CA LYS A 8 -48.22 -13.90 10.90
C LYS A 8 -48.07 -12.38 11.08
N PHE A 9 -47.79 -11.93 12.29
CA PHE A 9 -47.49 -10.51 12.58
C PHE A 9 -46.25 -10.03 11.85
N CYS A 10 -45.16 -10.83 11.93
CA CYS A 10 -43.89 -10.54 11.22
C CYS A 10 -44.09 -10.53 9.69
N GLU A 11 -44.84 -11.50 9.16
CA GLU A 11 -45.13 -11.60 7.72
C GLU A 11 -45.88 -10.37 7.21
N LYS A 12 -46.90 -9.90 7.98
CA LYS A 12 -47.72 -8.70 7.62
C LYS A 12 -46.85 -7.45 7.48
N PHE A 13 -45.80 -7.28 8.32
CA PHE A 13 -44.98 -6.06 8.37
C PHE A 13 -43.59 -6.21 7.75
N GLY A 14 -43.25 -7.36 7.18
CA GLY A 14 -41.96 -7.61 6.59
C GLY A 14 -40.76 -7.53 7.57
N VAL A 15 -41.00 -7.85 8.87
CA VAL A 15 -39.98 -7.74 9.91
C VAL A 15 -39.64 -9.11 10.51
N SER A 16 -38.41 -9.23 11.02
CA SER A 16 -37.96 -10.49 11.64
C SER A 16 -38.60 -10.69 13.03
N PRO A 17 -38.80 -11.94 13.47
CA PRO A 17 -39.24 -12.23 14.84
C PRO A 17 -38.28 -11.64 15.90
N THR A 18 -37.01 -11.53 15.58
CA THR A 18 -35.99 -10.90 16.44
C THR A 18 -36.27 -9.41 16.62
N THR A 19 -36.60 -8.71 15.53
CA THR A 19 -36.97 -7.29 15.56
C THR A 19 -38.21 -7.05 16.41
N VAL A 20 -39.26 -7.88 16.24
CA VAL A 20 -40.49 -7.79 17.03
C VAL A 20 -40.22 -8.01 18.52
N ARG A 21 -39.43 -9.04 18.88
CA ARG A 21 -39.03 -9.29 20.28
C ARG A 21 -38.22 -8.15 20.86
N PHE A 22 -37.38 -7.52 20.04
CA PHE A 22 -36.61 -6.34 20.43
C PHE A 22 -37.54 -5.17 20.71
N TYR A 23 -38.55 -4.89 19.86
CA TYR A 23 -39.55 -3.83 20.09
C TYR A 23 -40.36 -4.08 21.35
N ILE A 24 -40.73 -5.33 21.65
CA ILE A 24 -41.37 -5.67 22.90
C ILE A 24 -40.44 -5.39 24.10
N ARG A 25 -39.20 -5.78 24.00
CA ARG A 25 -38.22 -5.59 25.08
C ARG A 25 -38.00 -4.12 25.43
N ILE A 26 -37.97 -3.23 24.42
CA ILE A 26 -37.79 -1.79 24.65
C ILE A 26 -39.07 -1.00 24.85
N GLY A 27 -40.25 -1.70 24.87
CA GLY A 27 -41.53 -1.12 25.15
C GLY A 27 -42.24 -0.39 23.98
N LEU A 28 -41.75 -0.60 22.75
CA LEU A 28 -42.44 -0.09 21.55
C LEU A 28 -43.69 -0.89 21.21
N LEU A 29 -43.76 -2.18 21.55
CA LEU A 29 -44.96 -3.02 21.45
C LEU A 29 -45.25 -3.64 22.81
N ALA A 30 -46.52 -3.83 23.14
CA ALA A 30 -46.94 -4.38 24.40
C ALA A 30 -48.02 -5.49 24.24
N PRO A 31 -47.77 -6.56 23.45
CA PRO A 31 -48.73 -7.60 23.19
C PRO A 31 -49.03 -8.44 24.43
N ASN A 32 -50.21 -9.04 24.47
CA ASN A 32 -50.54 -9.99 25.52
C ASN A 32 -49.70 -11.26 25.42
N LYS A 33 -49.33 -11.86 26.57
CA LYS A 33 -48.60 -13.11 26.63
C LYS A 33 -49.45 -14.22 27.23
N ARG A 34 -49.72 -15.29 26.45
CA ARG A 34 -50.43 -16.49 26.91
C ARG A 34 -49.59 -17.73 26.62
N ASN A 35 -49.48 -18.63 27.59
CA ASN A 35 -48.73 -19.86 27.46
C ASN A 35 -47.34 -19.71 26.81
N SER A 36 -46.57 -18.71 27.27
CA SER A 36 -45.24 -18.35 26.75
C SER A 36 -45.23 -17.81 25.32
N GLN A 37 -46.37 -17.58 24.68
CA GLN A 37 -46.47 -17.03 23.32
C GLN A 37 -47.06 -15.63 23.37
N TYR A 38 -46.65 -14.77 22.44
CA TYR A 38 -47.23 -13.44 22.24
C TYR A 38 -48.47 -13.51 21.34
N ASP A 39 -49.54 -12.88 21.77
CA ASP A 39 -50.78 -12.71 21.03
C ASP A 39 -50.97 -11.23 20.70
N PHE A 40 -50.90 -10.90 19.42
CA PHE A 40 -51.03 -9.54 18.91
C PHE A 40 -52.49 -9.23 18.60
N THR A 41 -53.00 -8.14 19.14
CA THR A 41 -54.36 -7.62 18.94
C THR A 41 -54.41 -6.64 17.76
N SER A 42 -55.61 -6.14 17.44
CA SER A 42 -55.78 -5.05 16.47
C SER A 42 -55.08 -3.76 16.91
N SER A 43 -54.96 -3.52 18.20
CA SER A 43 -54.23 -2.36 18.75
C SER A 43 -52.72 -2.49 18.45
N ASP A 44 -52.13 -3.68 18.67
CA ASP A 44 -50.71 -3.93 18.38
C ASP A 44 -50.40 -3.78 16.88
N ILE A 45 -51.39 -4.11 16.02
CA ILE A 45 -51.26 -3.93 14.57
C ILE A 45 -51.23 -2.44 14.22
N VAL A 46 -52.12 -1.63 14.79
CA VAL A 46 -52.15 -0.17 14.60
C VAL A 46 -50.84 0.47 15.11
N GLU A 47 -50.39 0.07 16.31
CA GLU A 47 -49.09 0.55 16.83
C GLU A 47 -47.92 0.22 15.91
N MET A 48 -47.91 -0.99 15.35
CA MET A 48 -46.81 -1.36 14.41
C MET A 48 -46.91 -0.59 13.10
N GLU A 49 -48.10 -0.28 12.59
CA GLU A 49 -48.28 0.60 11.42
C GLU A 49 -47.72 2.01 11.70
N VAL A 50 -47.95 2.54 12.88
CA VAL A 50 -47.39 3.82 13.34
C VAL A 50 -45.87 3.74 13.42
N ILE A 51 -45.33 2.69 14.01
CA ILE A 51 -43.86 2.48 14.09
C ILE A 51 -43.24 2.46 12.69
N CYS A 52 -43.84 1.72 11.75
CA CYS A 52 -43.33 1.65 10.37
C CYS A 52 -43.35 3.03 9.71
N LYS A 53 -44.46 3.75 9.80
CA LYS A 53 -44.59 5.10 9.25
C LYS A 53 -43.57 6.09 9.82
N LEU A 54 -43.36 6.09 11.13
CA LEU A 54 -42.37 6.98 11.76
C LEU A 54 -40.97 6.62 11.38
N LYS A 55 -40.64 5.32 11.18
CA LYS A 55 -39.36 4.89 10.66
C LYS A 55 -39.10 5.36 9.23
N GLU A 56 -40.10 5.32 8.35
CA GLU A 56 -40.01 5.89 7.00
C GLU A 56 -39.70 7.40 7.04
N LEU A 57 -40.21 8.10 8.06
CA LEU A 57 -39.92 9.51 8.33
C LEU A 57 -38.59 9.72 9.08
N SER A 58 -37.74 8.68 9.18
CA SER A 58 -36.44 8.73 9.84
C SER A 58 -36.45 9.03 11.34
N PHE A 59 -37.57 8.79 12.03
CA PHE A 59 -37.61 8.86 13.49
C PHE A 59 -36.75 7.73 14.09
N ASN A 60 -35.96 8.04 15.11
CA ASN A 60 -35.26 7.04 15.87
C ASN A 60 -36.18 6.33 16.87
N LEU A 61 -35.69 5.26 17.51
CA LEU A 61 -36.54 4.45 18.38
C LEU A 61 -37.01 5.19 19.64
N ASP A 62 -36.23 6.14 20.15
CA ASP A 62 -36.58 6.94 21.31
C ASP A 62 -37.66 7.97 20.96
N GLU A 63 -37.56 8.61 19.80
CA GLU A 63 -38.59 9.51 19.26
C GLU A 63 -39.91 8.77 19.01
N ILE A 64 -39.83 7.55 18.44
CA ILE A 64 -41.00 6.69 18.22
C ILE A 64 -41.66 6.31 19.57
N LYS A 65 -40.84 6.01 20.57
CA LYS A 65 -41.33 5.69 21.91
C LYS A 65 -42.06 6.86 22.54
N GLN A 66 -41.52 8.08 22.44
CA GLN A 66 -42.18 9.29 22.91
C GLN A 66 -43.57 9.50 22.23
N TYR A 67 -43.58 9.34 20.90
CA TYR A 67 -44.81 9.43 20.15
C TYR A 67 -45.88 8.41 20.62
N LEU A 68 -45.47 7.12 20.75
CA LEU A 68 -46.34 6.05 21.20
C LEU A 68 -46.85 6.28 22.63
N GLN A 69 -46.06 6.85 23.54
CA GLN A 69 -46.50 7.20 24.89
C GLN A 69 -47.66 8.21 24.89
N ILE A 70 -47.57 9.19 23.98
CA ILE A 70 -48.64 10.20 23.85
C ILE A 70 -49.91 9.54 23.33
N ILE A 71 -49.87 8.81 22.21
CA ILE A 71 -51.07 8.26 21.58
C ILE A 71 -51.73 7.10 22.36
N ARG A 72 -51.00 6.45 23.29
CA ARG A 72 -51.53 5.41 24.17
C ARG A 72 -52.40 5.98 25.30
N MET A 73 -52.13 7.21 25.70
CA MET A 73 -52.78 7.83 26.84
C MET A 73 -53.93 8.76 26.44
N TYR A 74 -53.97 9.18 25.17
CA TYR A 74 -54.93 10.19 24.70
C TYR A 74 -55.52 9.80 23.34
N ASP A 75 -56.75 10.28 23.05
CA ASP A 75 -57.36 10.12 21.71
C ASP A 75 -56.76 11.15 20.73
N ILE A 76 -56.16 10.67 19.62
CA ILE A 76 -55.58 11.52 18.58
C ILE A 76 -56.57 12.53 17.97
N ARG A 77 -57.84 12.29 18.13
CA ARG A 77 -58.91 13.21 17.66
C ARG A 77 -59.14 14.42 18.56
N ASP A 78 -58.51 14.42 19.72
CA ASP A 78 -58.58 15.56 20.63
C ASP A 78 -57.63 16.68 20.17
N ASP A 79 -58.13 17.90 19.98
CA ASP A 79 -57.35 19.04 19.47
C ASP A 79 -56.12 19.36 20.37
N GLY A 80 -56.23 19.10 21.69
CA GLY A 80 -55.14 19.31 22.65
C GLY A 80 -53.95 18.40 22.43
N ILE A 81 -54.09 17.24 21.78
CA ILE A 81 -52.99 16.32 21.52
C ILE A 81 -52.16 16.74 20.31
N ARG A 82 -52.80 17.38 19.32
CA ARG A 82 -52.09 17.92 18.15
C ARG A 82 -50.95 18.86 18.57
N ASP A 83 -51.21 19.67 19.59
CA ASP A 83 -50.20 20.61 20.12
C ASP A 83 -49.00 19.92 20.75
N HIS A 84 -49.10 18.65 21.16
CA HIS A 84 -48.03 17.84 21.69
C HIS A 84 -47.31 16.99 20.61
N ILE A 85 -48.02 16.62 19.57
CA ILE A 85 -47.50 15.79 18.48
C ILE A 85 -46.79 16.64 17.40
N LEU A 86 -47.36 17.78 17.04
CA LEU A 86 -46.84 18.68 16.02
C LEU A 86 -45.39 19.09 16.27
N PRO A 87 -44.99 19.48 17.49
CA PRO A 87 -43.58 19.80 17.78
C PRO A 87 -42.59 18.66 17.50
N LEU A 88 -43.02 17.40 17.69
CA LEU A 88 -42.13 16.25 17.39
C LEU A 88 -41.85 16.15 15.89
N TYR A 89 -42.84 16.39 15.04
CA TYR A 89 -42.66 16.39 13.59
C TYR A 89 -41.84 17.62 13.14
N GLU A 90 -42.10 18.79 13.70
CA GLU A 90 -41.35 20.02 13.38
C GLU A 90 -39.87 19.91 13.79
N GLN A 91 -39.59 19.36 14.97
CA GLN A 91 -38.22 19.09 15.41
C GLN A 91 -37.52 18.09 14.48
N LYS A 92 -38.23 17.04 14.05
CA LYS A 92 -37.70 16.06 13.12
C LYS A 92 -37.41 16.68 11.76
N GLN A 93 -38.33 17.50 11.25
CA GLN A 93 -38.12 18.22 10.01
C GLN A 93 -36.88 19.12 10.09
N GLN A 94 -36.73 19.92 11.15
CA GLN A 94 -35.55 20.78 11.35
C GLN A 94 -34.26 19.98 11.46
N SER A 95 -34.28 18.80 12.11
CA SER A 95 -33.11 17.90 12.17
C SER A 95 -32.72 17.42 10.79
N LEU A 96 -33.69 16.95 9.99
CA LEU A 96 -33.42 16.48 8.62
C LEU A 96 -32.92 17.59 7.70
N GLU A 97 -33.43 18.81 7.85
CA GLU A 97 -32.94 19.98 7.10
C GLU A 97 -31.49 20.31 7.44
N LYS A 98 -31.08 20.20 8.71
CA LYS A 98 -29.72 20.36 9.15
C LYS A 98 -28.82 19.27 8.58
N ASP A 99 -29.26 18.01 8.58
CA ASP A 99 -28.53 16.88 8.02
C ASP A 99 -28.33 17.05 6.51
N ILE A 100 -29.34 17.49 5.78
CA ILE A 100 -29.27 17.82 4.36
C ILE A 100 -28.22 18.92 4.10
N LEU A 101 -28.24 19.98 4.91
CA LEU A 101 -27.24 21.07 4.76
C LEU A 101 -25.84 20.56 5.03
N SER A 102 -25.63 19.76 6.07
CA SER A 102 -24.34 19.14 6.39
C SER A 102 -23.83 18.24 5.26
N ILE A 103 -24.70 17.38 4.71
CA ILE A 103 -24.36 16.51 3.58
C ILE A 103 -24.01 17.32 2.34
N ARG A 104 -24.75 18.38 2.02
CA ARG A 104 -24.45 19.28 0.89
C ARG A 104 -23.08 19.94 1.02
N ASN A 105 -22.74 20.42 2.22
CA ASN A 105 -21.43 20.99 2.48
C ASN A 105 -20.31 19.97 2.30
N SER A 106 -20.51 18.74 2.80
CA SER A 106 -19.54 17.65 2.62
C SER A 106 -19.36 17.30 1.15
N LEU A 107 -20.43 17.24 0.36
CA LEU A 107 -20.35 17.00 -1.09
C LEU A 107 -19.60 18.11 -1.82
N GLN A 108 -19.80 19.37 -1.44
CA GLN A 108 -19.09 20.50 -2.03
C GLN A 108 -17.58 20.45 -1.75
N ILE A 109 -17.18 20.09 -0.51
CA ILE A 109 -15.77 19.89 -0.15
C ILE A 109 -15.18 18.74 -0.95
N LEU A 110 -15.86 17.59 -1.04
CA LEU A 110 -15.42 16.45 -1.84
C LEU A 110 -15.24 16.82 -3.31
N GLN A 111 -16.18 17.57 -3.90
CA GLN A 111 -16.06 17.99 -5.30
C GLN A 111 -14.85 18.89 -5.52
N SER A 112 -14.59 19.83 -4.61
CA SER A 112 -13.41 20.70 -4.72
C SER A 112 -12.10 19.92 -4.62
N GLU A 113 -12.02 18.88 -3.79
CA GLU A 113 -10.85 18.01 -3.71
C GLU A 113 -10.67 17.15 -4.99
N ILE A 114 -11.75 16.63 -5.54
CA ILE A 114 -11.73 15.89 -6.82
C ILE A 114 -11.20 16.79 -7.94
N ASP A 115 -11.72 18.02 -8.04
CA ASP A 115 -11.30 18.98 -9.06
C ASP A 115 -9.82 19.36 -8.90
N ARG A 116 -9.35 19.55 -7.67
CA ARG A 116 -7.92 19.80 -7.36
C ARG A 116 -7.05 18.65 -7.85
N LEU A 117 -7.41 17.40 -7.55
CA LEU A 117 -6.65 16.22 -7.98
C LEU A 117 -6.62 16.04 -9.50
N HIS A 118 -7.72 16.36 -10.20
CA HIS A 118 -7.75 16.35 -11.65
C HIS A 118 -6.85 17.41 -12.26
N MET A 119 -6.80 18.63 -11.70
CA MET A 119 -5.93 19.70 -12.17
C MET A 119 -4.44 19.38 -11.96
N GLU A 120 -4.06 18.77 -10.84
CA GLU A 120 -2.70 18.34 -10.57
C GLU A 120 -2.21 17.29 -11.60
N LYS A 121 -3.09 16.38 -12.03
CA LYS A 121 -2.77 15.38 -13.07
C LYS A 121 -2.54 15.99 -14.45
N ALA A 122 -3.23 17.07 -14.79
CA ALA A 122 -3.13 17.71 -16.12
C ALA A 122 -1.83 18.51 -16.36
N LEU A 123 -1.11 18.90 -15.30
CA LEU A 123 0.10 19.73 -15.37
C LEU A 123 1.40 18.94 -15.64
N SER A 124 1.36 17.62 -15.73
CA SER A 124 2.54 16.75 -15.72
C SER A 124 2.90 16.16 -17.08
N SER A 125 3.24 16.98 -18.06
CA SER A 125 3.93 16.52 -19.29
C SER A 125 5.45 16.76 -19.17
N SER A 126 6.13 16.14 -18.20
CA SER A 126 7.59 16.22 -18.12
C SER A 126 8.22 15.09 -18.91
N PHE A 127 9.17 15.42 -19.77
CA PHE A 127 10.00 14.45 -20.46
C PHE A 127 11.14 14.01 -19.52
N SER A 128 11.07 12.83 -18.98
CA SER A 128 12.19 12.25 -18.25
C SER A 128 13.03 11.34 -19.17
N GLY A 129 14.30 11.28 -18.89
CA GLY A 129 15.27 10.49 -19.65
C GLY A 129 16.58 10.42 -18.87
N ILE A 130 17.54 9.63 -19.36
CA ILE A 130 18.84 9.51 -18.73
C ILE A 130 19.59 10.84 -18.85
N PRO A 131 19.99 11.48 -17.72
CA PRO A 131 20.78 12.72 -17.78
C PRO A 131 22.08 12.53 -18.58
N LEU A 132 22.38 13.48 -19.49
CA LEU A 132 23.60 13.40 -20.31
C LEU A 132 24.88 13.36 -19.48
N ASP A 133 24.90 14.06 -18.34
CA ASP A 133 26.00 14.04 -17.39
C ASP A 133 26.17 12.70 -16.65
N PHE A 134 25.20 11.77 -16.78
CA PHE A 134 25.35 10.39 -16.33
C PHE A 134 25.94 9.45 -17.39
N SER A 135 25.93 9.80 -18.69
CA SER A 135 26.41 8.92 -19.76
C SER A 135 27.83 8.36 -19.58
N PRO A 136 28.80 9.10 -18.98
CA PRO A 136 30.15 8.57 -18.71
C PRO A 136 30.20 7.42 -17.69
N TYR A 137 29.09 7.19 -16.98
CA TYR A 137 28.98 6.11 -15.98
C TYR A 137 28.30 4.85 -16.53
N LEU A 138 27.80 4.90 -17.79
CA LEU A 138 27.21 3.73 -18.45
C LEU A 138 28.35 2.78 -18.89
N ALA A 139 28.30 1.53 -18.45
CA ALA A 139 29.32 0.52 -18.74
C ALA A 139 28.69 -0.87 -18.84
N CYS A 140 29.29 -1.73 -19.61
CA CYS A 140 28.83 -3.10 -19.84
C CYS A 140 28.88 -3.92 -18.55
N PRO A 141 27.76 -4.55 -18.13
CA PRO A 141 27.75 -5.38 -16.92
C PRO A 141 28.60 -6.65 -17.07
N LYS A 142 28.82 -7.14 -18.31
CA LYS A 142 29.63 -8.36 -18.60
C LYS A 142 31.14 -8.12 -18.49
N CYS A 143 31.66 -7.08 -19.15
CA CYS A 143 33.11 -6.85 -19.23
C CYS A 143 33.60 -5.56 -18.56
N GLY A 144 32.68 -4.63 -18.18
CA GLY A 144 33.03 -3.38 -17.53
C GLY A 144 33.44 -2.24 -18.47
N GLU A 145 33.60 -2.49 -19.79
CA GLU A 145 33.96 -1.49 -20.77
C GLU A 145 32.81 -0.47 -21.00
N LEU A 146 33.17 0.74 -21.42
CA LEU A 146 32.22 1.76 -21.77
C LEU A 146 31.41 1.37 -23.01
N PHE A 147 30.16 1.76 -23.08
CA PHE A 147 29.34 1.54 -24.26
C PHE A 147 29.69 2.53 -25.41
N GLU A 148 29.64 2.04 -26.62
CA GLU A 148 29.41 2.86 -27.79
C GLU A 148 27.93 3.24 -27.85
N LEU A 149 27.69 4.56 -27.86
CA LEU A 149 26.34 5.13 -27.90
C LEU A 149 26.01 5.56 -29.31
N SER A 150 24.88 5.12 -29.87
CA SER A 150 24.43 5.44 -31.21
C SER A 150 22.93 5.73 -31.28
N GLU A 151 22.48 6.38 -32.34
CA GLU A 151 21.09 6.70 -32.60
C GLU A 151 20.42 7.47 -31.44
N LEU A 152 21.19 8.34 -30.79
CA LEU A 152 20.72 9.07 -29.62
C LEU A 152 19.70 10.16 -30.00
N GLN A 153 18.55 10.14 -29.33
CA GLN A 153 17.62 11.25 -29.27
C GLN A 153 17.75 11.93 -27.91
N VAL A 154 18.17 13.19 -27.94
CA VAL A 154 18.37 14.01 -26.74
C VAL A 154 17.33 15.12 -26.69
N LYS A 155 16.71 15.30 -25.53
CA LYS A 155 15.76 16.35 -25.28
C LYS A 155 15.99 16.95 -23.89
N GLY A 156 16.17 18.26 -23.80
CA GLY A 156 16.35 18.96 -22.54
C GLY A 156 17.49 18.40 -21.67
N ASN A 157 18.67 18.10 -22.24
CA ASN A 157 19.84 17.52 -21.55
C ASN A 157 19.61 16.09 -21.01
N LYS A 158 18.65 15.36 -21.56
CA LYS A 158 18.35 13.97 -21.21
C LYS A 158 18.29 13.11 -22.47
N ILE A 159 18.83 11.89 -22.41
CA ILE A 159 18.75 10.88 -23.47
C ILE A 159 17.37 10.20 -23.34
N TYR A 160 16.58 10.32 -24.39
CA TYR A 160 15.23 9.76 -24.45
C TYR A 160 15.20 8.39 -25.14
N SER A 161 15.96 8.25 -26.23
CA SER A 161 16.14 6.97 -26.91
C SER A 161 17.57 6.81 -27.40
N GLY A 162 18.01 5.57 -27.66
CA GLY A 162 19.32 5.27 -28.17
C GLY A 162 19.69 3.81 -28.08
N LYS A 163 20.84 3.47 -28.67
CA LYS A 163 21.40 2.12 -28.64
C LYS A 163 22.75 2.14 -27.92
N LEU A 164 22.97 1.16 -27.06
CA LEU A 164 24.22 0.91 -26.36
C LEU A 164 24.79 -0.40 -26.85
N LYS A 165 26.04 -0.38 -27.38
CA LYS A 165 26.74 -1.57 -27.82
C LYS A 165 28.08 -1.69 -27.12
N CYS A 166 28.46 -2.91 -26.79
CA CYS A 166 29.75 -3.24 -26.23
C CYS A 166 30.53 -4.16 -27.18
N GLN A 167 31.83 -4.03 -27.23
CA GLN A 167 32.71 -4.88 -28.07
C GLN A 167 32.61 -6.37 -27.68
N CYS A 168 32.20 -6.69 -26.44
CA CYS A 168 31.97 -8.08 -25.99
C CYS A 168 30.67 -8.71 -26.53
N GLY A 169 29.90 -7.98 -27.34
CA GLY A 169 28.63 -8.44 -27.91
C GLY A 169 27.38 -8.10 -27.05
N TYR A 170 27.55 -7.56 -25.84
CA TYR A 170 26.40 -7.08 -25.04
C TYR A 170 25.79 -5.85 -25.68
N SER A 171 24.45 -5.78 -25.67
CA SER A 171 23.71 -4.62 -26.15
C SER A 171 22.58 -4.24 -25.18
N ALA A 172 22.22 -2.96 -25.17
CA ALA A 172 21.05 -2.44 -24.46
C ALA A 172 20.39 -1.32 -25.27
N LEU A 173 19.15 -1.02 -24.97
CA LEU A 173 18.37 0.03 -25.62
C LEU A 173 17.93 1.08 -24.59
N ILE A 174 17.79 2.30 -25.03
CA ILE A 174 17.07 3.34 -24.28
C ILE A 174 15.78 3.61 -25.07
N GLU A 175 14.66 3.39 -24.42
CA GLU A 175 13.33 3.67 -24.96
C GLU A 175 12.53 4.46 -23.93
N ASP A 176 11.92 5.58 -24.36
CA ASP A 176 11.12 6.46 -23.49
C ASP A 176 11.86 6.89 -22.21
N GLY A 177 13.18 7.05 -22.32
CA GLY A 177 14.05 7.42 -21.19
C GLY A 177 14.34 6.28 -20.20
N ILE A 178 13.98 5.05 -20.54
CA ILE A 178 14.26 3.84 -19.77
C ILE A 178 15.36 3.06 -20.44
N LEU A 179 16.40 2.68 -19.70
CA LEU A 179 17.45 1.78 -20.16
C LEU A 179 16.96 0.33 -20.01
N LEU A 180 16.79 -0.33 -21.15
CA LEU A 180 16.38 -1.74 -21.25
C LEU A 180 17.64 -2.61 -21.31
N ALA A 181 18.00 -3.23 -20.18
CA ALA A 181 19.10 -4.19 -20.13
C ALA A 181 18.71 -5.52 -20.80
N GLU A 182 19.71 -6.34 -21.18
CA GLU A 182 19.46 -7.73 -21.55
C GLU A 182 18.86 -8.46 -20.33
N PRO A 183 17.78 -9.25 -20.49
CA PRO A 183 17.23 -10.05 -19.41
C PRO A 183 18.27 -11.06 -18.87
N GLU A 184 18.41 -11.15 -17.56
CA GLU A 184 19.49 -11.90 -16.93
C GLU A 184 19.32 -13.40 -16.90
N SER A 185 18.09 -13.89 -17.00
CA SER A 185 17.80 -15.33 -17.05
C SER A 185 16.38 -15.63 -17.47
N ASP A 186 16.17 -16.84 -17.95
CA ASP A 186 14.85 -17.41 -18.22
C ASP A 186 13.96 -17.51 -16.96
N TYR A 187 14.56 -17.37 -15.75
CA TYR A 187 13.82 -17.47 -14.48
C TYR A 187 12.79 -16.34 -14.34
N TYR A 188 13.11 -15.09 -14.69
CA TYR A 188 12.16 -13.98 -14.66
C TYR A 188 11.07 -14.09 -15.73
N GLN A 189 11.33 -14.89 -16.75
CA GLN A 189 10.35 -15.30 -17.77
C GLN A 189 9.63 -16.60 -17.38
N SER A 190 10.06 -17.28 -16.30
CA SER A 190 9.43 -18.50 -15.84
C SER A 190 8.00 -18.26 -15.38
N GLU A 191 7.12 -19.23 -15.67
CA GLU A 191 5.72 -19.19 -15.26
C GLU A 191 5.58 -19.06 -13.74
N GLU A 192 6.51 -19.64 -12.95
CA GLU A 192 6.54 -19.55 -11.49
C GLU A 192 6.79 -18.11 -10.98
N PHE A 193 7.76 -17.41 -11.55
CA PHE A 193 8.03 -16.01 -11.18
C PHE A 193 6.88 -15.11 -11.64
N GLN A 194 6.41 -15.30 -12.86
CA GLN A 194 5.28 -14.60 -13.44
C GLN A 194 4.00 -14.84 -12.63
N VAL A 195 3.73 -16.08 -12.22
CA VAL A 195 2.56 -16.42 -11.41
C VAL A 195 2.58 -15.77 -10.04
N MET A 196 3.72 -15.67 -9.36
CA MET A 196 3.81 -15.11 -8.02
C MET A 196 3.86 -13.58 -7.99
N HIS A 197 4.52 -12.95 -8.97
CA HIS A 197 4.65 -11.48 -9.04
C HIS A 197 3.64 -10.83 -9.98
N TYR A 198 3.16 -11.54 -11.00
CA TYR A 198 2.42 -10.99 -12.15
C TYR A 198 0.98 -11.46 -12.29
N ARG A 199 0.50 -12.48 -11.57
CA ARG A 199 -0.94 -12.80 -11.60
C ARG A 199 -1.81 -11.58 -11.26
N GLN A 200 -1.23 -10.64 -10.56
CA GLN A 200 -1.88 -9.39 -10.19
C GLN A 200 -1.52 -8.21 -11.11
N VAL A 201 -0.41 -8.28 -11.85
CA VAL A 201 0.12 -7.16 -12.66
C VAL A 201 -0.31 -7.23 -14.13
N GLN A 202 -0.50 -8.41 -14.71
CA GLN A 202 -0.83 -8.55 -16.14
C GLN A 202 -2.22 -8.03 -16.54
N GLU A 203 -3.14 -7.87 -15.59
CA GLU A 203 -4.50 -7.36 -15.87
C GLU A 203 -4.74 -5.93 -15.41
N LYS A 204 -3.80 -5.28 -14.70
CA LYS A 204 -4.01 -3.98 -14.07
C LYS A 204 -2.72 -3.16 -14.04
N ASP A 205 -2.87 -1.84 -14.10
CA ASP A 205 -1.80 -0.86 -13.91
C ASP A 205 -0.95 -1.20 -12.66
N ALA A 206 0.40 -1.17 -12.76
CA ALA A 206 1.29 -1.55 -11.65
C ALA A 206 1.10 -0.64 -10.41
N ASP A 207 0.68 0.60 -10.58
CA ASP A 207 0.26 1.48 -9.49
C ASP A 207 -0.96 0.91 -8.77
N PHE A 208 -1.92 0.34 -9.51
CA PHE A 208 -3.08 -0.32 -8.94
C PHE A 208 -2.68 -1.52 -8.07
N VAL A 209 -1.69 -2.31 -8.50
CA VAL A 209 -1.20 -3.47 -7.75
C VAL A 209 -0.58 -3.06 -6.42
N PHE A 210 0.21 -1.99 -6.39
CA PHE A 210 0.78 -1.50 -5.14
C PHE A 210 -0.30 -0.97 -4.19
N PHE A 211 -1.24 -0.18 -4.70
CA PHE A 211 -2.37 0.30 -3.89
C PHE A 211 -3.22 -0.85 -3.36
N GLN A 212 -3.51 -1.86 -4.18
CA GLN A 212 -4.24 -3.04 -3.75
C GLN A 212 -3.48 -3.79 -2.65
N TYR A 213 -2.18 -4.00 -2.83
CA TYR A 213 -1.32 -4.59 -1.80
C TYR A 213 -1.40 -3.81 -0.48
N MET A 214 -1.30 -2.48 -0.53
CA MET A 214 -1.37 -1.63 0.67
C MET A 214 -2.75 -1.62 1.33
N GLN A 215 -3.83 -1.89 0.58
CA GLN A 215 -5.18 -2.04 1.12
C GLN A 215 -5.42 -3.42 1.74
N ASP A 216 -4.81 -4.46 1.18
CA ASP A 216 -5.06 -5.85 1.58
C ASP A 216 -4.17 -6.29 2.76
N ILE A 217 -2.98 -5.69 2.94
CA ILE A 217 -2.17 -5.94 4.13
C ILE A 217 -2.81 -5.29 5.36
N THR A 218 -2.54 -5.85 6.53
CA THR A 218 -3.14 -5.33 7.77
C THR A 218 -2.67 -3.90 8.09
N ALA A 219 -3.52 -3.13 8.78
CA ALA A 219 -3.17 -1.78 9.24
C ALA A 219 -1.92 -1.78 10.14
N GLU A 220 -1.70 -2.86 10.91
CA GLU A 220 -0.49 -3.04 11.70
C GLU A 220 0.76 -3.17 10.82
N ALA A 221 0.72 -4.04 9.79
CA ALA A 221 1.82 -4.22 8.86
C ALA A 221 2.15 -2.93 8.08
N THR A 222 1.12 -2.22 7.60
CA THR A 222 1.28 -0.90 6.96
C THR A 222 1.94 0.11 7.91
N SER A 223 1.53 0.12 9.18
CA SER A 223 2.10 1.01 10.20
C SER A 223 3.59 0.72 10.44
N MET A 224 4.02 -0.57 10.39
CA MET A 224 5.44 -0.93 10.55
C MET A 224 6.27 -0.45 9.36
N ILE A 225 5.78 -0.61 8.12
CA ILE A 225 6.44 -0.09 6.92
C ILE A 225 6.58 1.44 7.03
N TYR A 226 5.52 2.13 7.39
CA TYR A 226 5.52 3.58 7.55
C TYR A 226 6.50 4.06 8.62
N LYS A 227 6.51 3.45 9.80
CA LYS A 227 7.47 3.74 10.87
C LYS A 227 8.91 3.52 10.42
N SER A 228 9.17 2.46 9.66
CA SER A 228 10.50 2.20 9.09
C SER A 228 10.92 3.28 8.11
N TYR A 229 10.01 3.77 7.26
CA TYR A 229 10.30 4.87 6.34
C TYR A 229 10.61 6.18 7.08
N LEU A 230 9.87 6.49 8.15
CA LEU A 230 10.16 7.64 9.00
C LEU A 230 11.53 7.51 9.69
N TRP A 231 11.87 6.30 10.16
CA TRP A 231 13.16 6.04 10.77
C TRP A 231 14.30 6.24 9.75
N ILE A 232 14.19 5.67 8.55
CA ILE A 232 15.18 5.85 7.46
C ILE A 232 15.31 7.34 7.11
N ASP A 233 14.21 8.07 6.94
CA ASP A 233 14.21 9.52 6.67
C ASP A 233 14.99 10.28 7.76
N SER A 234 14.75 9.98 9.04
CA SER A 234 15.46 10.59 10.16
C SER A 234 16.97 10.32 10.17
N ILE A 235 17.37 9.11 9.75
CA ILE A 235 18.78 8.73 9.64
C ILE A 235 19.47 9.41 8.48
N LEU A 236 18.78 9.59 7.34
CA LEU A 236 19.34 10.22 6.14
C LEU A 236 19.32 11.74 6.20
N ALA A 237 18.46 12.35 7.00
CA ALA A 237 18.28 13.80 7.09
C ALA A 237 19.58 14.61 7.29
N PRO A 238 20.61 14.14 8.06
CA PRO A 238 21.87 14.85 8.25
C PRO A 238 22.83 14.77 7.04
N TYR A 239 22.54 13.92 6.04
CA TYR A 239 23.43 13.67 4.91
C TYR A 239 23.03 14.51 3.69
N SER A 240 24.01 14.68 2.78
CA SER A 240 23.80 15.20 1.44
C SER A 240 24.47 14.30 0.41
N PHE A 241 23.69 13.86 -0.57
CA PHE A 241 24.19 13.03 -1.66
C PHE A 241 24.28 13.81 -2.98
N ARG A 242 24.49 15.12 -2.91
CA ARG A 242 24.67 15.98 -4.09
C ARG A 242 25.83 15.45 -4.96
N ASN A 243 25.59 15.27 -6.26
CA ASN A 243 26.53 14.71 -7.23
C ASN A 243 27.02 13.28 -6.84
N LYS A 244 26.26 12.56 -6.06
CA LYS A 244 26.48 11.17 -5.66
C LYS A 244 25.46 10.27 -6.36
N VAL A 245 25.74 8.97 -6.35
CA VAL A 245 24.86 7.97 -6.95
C VAL A 245 24.13 7.20 -5.86
N ILE A 246 22.81 7.22 -5.94
CA ILE A 246 21.91 6.51 -5.04
C ILE A 246 21.26 5.36 -5.82
N PHE A 247 21.25 4.18 -5.24
CA PHE A 247 20.62 3.00 -5.81
C PHE A 247 19.35 2.63 -5.04
N VAL A 248 18.26 2.43 -5.77
CA VAL A 248 16.93 2.14 -5.21
C VAL A 248 16.28 1.07 -6.08
N PRO A 249 16.48 -0.22 -5.78
CA PRO A 249 15.95 -1.28 -6.61
C PRO A 249 14.47 -1.55 -6.34
N ASP A 250 13.74 -1.94 -7.37
CA ASP A 250 12.41 -2.58 -7.36
C ASP A 250 11.47 -2.01 -6.28
N LEU A 251 11.02 -2.85 -5.36
CA LEU A 251 10.08 -2.47 -4.28
C LEU A 251 10.57 -1.32 -3.41
N SER A 252 11.89 -1.12 -3.30
CA SER A 252 12.47 0.01 -2.57
C SER A 252 12.13 1.37 -3.18
N SER A 253 11.73 1.40 -4.45
CA SER A 253 11.32 2.63 -5.15
C SER A 253 10.11 3.32 -4.49
N HIS A 254 9.25 2.59 -3.79
CA HIS A 254 8.13 3.16 -3.06
C HIS A 254 8.54 4.12 -1.94
N PHE A 255 9.76 3.98 -1.41
CA PHE A 255 10.33 4.95 -0.49
C PHE A 255 10.49 6.34 -1.14
N LEU A 256 10.78 6.38 -2.45
CA LEU A 256 10.94 7.64 -3.20
C LEU A 256 9.63 8.42 -3.32
N TYR A 257 8.47 7.76 -3.44
CA TYR A 257 7.19 8.44 -3.64
C TYR A 257 6.92 9.54 -2.61
N LYS A 258 7.32 9.31 -1.37
CA LYS A 258 7.19 10.29 -0.29
C LYS A 258 8.44 11.14 -0.09
N ASN A 259 9.61 10.61 -0.38
CA ASN A 259 10.87 11.17 0.10
C ASN A 259 11.73 11.82 -1.00
N ILE A 260 11.41 11.65 -2.30
CA ILE A 260 12.22 12.14 -3.44
C ILE A 260 12.57 13.64 -3.35
N LYS A 261 11.69 14.46 -2.78
CA LYS A 261 11.89 15.91 -2.60
C LYS A 261 12.73 16.28 -1.37
N LYS A 262 13.15 15.31 -0.57
CA LYS A 262 13.95 15.57 0.64
C LYS A 262 15.34 16.12 0.28
N PRO A 263 15.92 17.00 1.12
CA PRO A 263 17.19 17.66 0.82
C PRO A 263 18.35 16.71 0.52
N TYR A 264 18.37 15.52 1.13
CA TYR A 264 19.44 14.55 0.92
C TYR A 264 19.41 13.91 -0.48
N PHE A 265 18.31 13.97 -1.23
CA PHE A 265 18.22 13.52 -2.63
C PHE A 265 18.53 14.64 -3.64
N ARG A 266 18.62 15.90 -3.19
CA ARG A 266 18.80 17.04 -4.10
C ARG A 266 20.09 16.89 -4.91
N ASP A 267 20.00 17.06 -6.24
CA ASP A 267 21.10 16.98 -7.20
C ASP A 267 21.85 15.63 -7.18
N ALA A 268 21.29 14.57 -6.62
CA ALA A 268 21.81 13.22 -6.70
C ALA A 268 21.39 12.55 -8.02
N PHE A 269 22.20 11.62 -8.51
CA PHE A 269 21.78 10.64 -9.52
C PHE A 269 21.10 9.47 -8.82
N ILE A 270 19.87 9.18 -9.15
CA ILE A 270 19.09 8.12 -8.53
C ILE A 270 18.88 7.02 -9.56
N ILE A 271 19.41 5.84 -9.32
CA ILE A 271 19.22 4.66 -10.17
C ILE A 271 18.03 3.88 -9.59
N VAL A 272 17.00 3.73 -10.40
CA VAL A 272 15.83 2.88 -10.09
C VAL A 272 15.85 1.71 -11.05
N SER A 273 15.98 0.49 -10.54
CA SER A 273 16.03 -0.72 -11.36
C SER A 273 14.87 -1.67 -11.02
N GLY A 274 14.42 -2.46 -12.00
CA GLY A 274 13.35 -3.42 -11.81
C GLY A 274 13.40 -4.57 -12.83
N PHE A 275 12.72 -5.65 -12.51
CA PHE A 275 12.71 -6.89 -13.30
C PHE A 275 12.01 -6.76 -14.65
N SER A 276 11.06 -5.84 -14.80
CA SER A 276 10.32 -5.67 -16.04
C SER A 276 10.20 -4.22 -16.47
N LYS A 277 9.97 -4.02 -17.77
CA LYS A 277 9.70 -2.70 -18.35
C LYS A 277 8.41 -2.10 -17.78
N GLU A 278 7.38 -2.91 -17.61
CA GLU A 278 6.05 -2.49 -17.12
C GLU A 278 6.15 -1.90 -15.71
N THR A 279 6.85 -2.60 -14.81
CA THR A 279 7.09 -2.12 -13.45
C THR A 279 7.83 -0.77 -13.45
N ILE A 280 8.88 -0.65 -14.27
CA ILE A 280 9.66 0.59 -14.36
C ILE A 280 8.85 1.73 -15.01
N VAL A 281 8.01 1.44 -16.00
CA VAL A 281 7.11 2.45 -16.61
C VAL A 281 6.15 3.01 -15.56
N SER A 282 5.57 2.15 -14.71
CA SER A 282 4.68 2.59 -13.65
C SER A 282 5.40 3.44 -12.62
N ILE A 283 6.55 2.98 -12.10
CA ILE A 283 7.36 3.75 -11.15
C ILE A 283 7.76 5.10 -11.73
N LYS A 284 8.19 5.11 -13.01
CA LYS A 284 8.59 6.30 -13.74
C LYS A 284 7.44 7.31 -13.86
N SER A 285 6.25 6.85 -14.27
CA SER A 285 5.09 7.72 -14.43
C SER A 285 4.75 8.45 -13.13
N HIS A 286 4.87 7.77 -12.01
CA HIS A 286 4.58 8.34 -10.69
C HIS A 286 5.67 9.31 -10.22
N ILE A 287 6.95 8.92 -10.33
CA ILE A 287 8.06 9.77 -9.87
C ILE A 287 8.22 11.00 -10.74
N ASP A 288 8.07 10.88 -12.05
CA ASP A 288 8.16 12.00 -12.97
C ASP A 288 7.07 13.06 -12.71
N LEU A 289 5.91 12.64 -12.25
CA LEU A 289 4.83 13.54 -11.84
C LEU A 289 5.19 14.35 -10.59
N ILE A 290 5.80 13.71 -9.60
CA ILE A 290 6.08 14.35 -8.31
C ILE A 290 7.41 15.09 -8.27
N ALA A 291 8.41 14.69 -9.08
CA ALA A 291 9.76 15.26 -9.09
C ALA A 291 10.36 15.29 -10.52
N PRO A 292 9.79 16.05 -11.46
CA PRO A 292 10.22 16.07 -12.87
C PRO A 292 11.66 16.57 -13.08
N GLU A 293 12.19 17.33 -12.12
CA GLU A 293 13.57 17.85 -12.11
C GLU A 293 14.61 16.86 -11.60
N ALA A 294 14.19 15.76 -10.97
CA ALA A 294 15.11 14.78 -10.40
C ALA A 294 15.94 14.09 -11.49
N LYS A 295 17.21 13.82 -11.17
CA LYS A 295 18.14 13.10 -12.07
C LYS A 295 18.01 11.60 -11.86
N ILE A 296 17.01 10.99 -12.51
CA ILE A 296 16.70 9.57 -12.35
C ILE A 296 17.14 8.77 -13.57
N ILE A 297 17.75 7.64 -13.33
CA ILE A 297 18.14 6.63 -14.30
C ILE A 297 17.26 5.40 -14.08
N TYR A 298 16.30 5.20 -14.95
CA TYR A 298 15.41 4.05 -14.92
C TYR A 298 16.05 2.90 -15.70
N ILE A 299 16.18 1.72 -15.07
CA ILE A 299 16.76 0.51 -15.66
C ILE A 299 15.73 -0.61 -15.54
N ALA A 300 15.34 -1.19 -16.67
CA ALA A 300 14.43 -2.33 -16.72
C ALA A 300 15.17 -3.63 -17.06
N ASN A 301 14.50 -4.76 -16.81
CA ASN A 301 14.93 -6.13 -17.07
C ASN A 301 16.07 -6.64 -16.18
N THR A 302 16.47 -5.86 -15.18
CA THR A 302 17.47 -6.28 -14.19
C THR A 302 17.33 -5.48 -12.89
N ILE A 303 17.70 -6.07 -11.76
CA ILE A 303 17.91 -5.35 -10.49
C ILE A 303 19.35 -5.41 -10.00
N TYR A 304 20.22 -6.23 -10.59
CA TYR A 304 21.59 -6.43 -10.12
C TYR A 304 22.66 -6.41 -11.21
N ALA A 305 22.43 -6.83 -12.46
CA ALA A 305 23.40 -6.70 -13.55
C ALA A 305 23.27 -5.31 -14.21
N LEU A 306 23.58 -4.31 -13.43
CA LEU A 306 23.36 -2.91 -13.81
C LEU A 306 24.33 -2.51 -14.92
N PRO A 307 23.87 -1.91 -16.04
CA PRO A 307 24.72 -1.40 -17.12
C PRO A 307 25.42 -0.07 -16.75
N ILE A 308 26.14 -0.10 -15.64
CA ILE A 308 26.89 1.03 -15.07
C ILE A 308 28.27 0.60 -14.61
N LYS A 309 29.17 1.56 -14.42
CA LYS A 309 30.50 1.31 -13.85
C LYS A 309 30.41 0.66 -12.48
N LYS A 310 31.37 -0.25 -12.22
CA LYS A 310 31.60 -0.79 -10.87
C LYS A 310 32.08 0.31 -9.92
N LYS A 311 31.91 0.10 -8.60
CA LYS A 311 32.31 1.06 -7.54
C LYS A 311 31.74 2.47 -7.77
N LEU A 312 30.46 2.56 -8.12
CA LEU A 312 29.76 3.82 -8.44
C LEU A 312 28.78 4.26 -7.37
N ILE A 313 28.14 3.34 -6.66
CA ILE A 313 27.03 3.61 -5.73
C ILE A 313 27.56 4.14 -4.39
N ASP A 314 27.07 5.31 -3.98
CA ASP A 314 27.40 5.97 -2.71
C ASP A 314 26.36 5.67 -1.61
N LEU A 315 25.10 5.47 -1.99
CA LEU A 315 23.99 5.10 -1.07
C LEU A 315 23.12 4.04 -1.73
N TRP A 316 22.76 3.03 -0.97
CA TRP A 316 21.73 2.05 -1.33
C TRP A 316 20.54 2.20 -0.40
N ILE A 317 19.34 2.37 -0.95
CA ILE A 317 18.07 2.29 -0.22
C ILE A 317 17.51 0.89 -0.45
N ASP A 318 17.45 0.08 0.60
CA ASP A 318 16.95 -1.30 0.56
C ASP A 318 15.75 -1.48 1.48
N THR A 319 14.60 -1.05 1.00
CA THR A 319 13.34 -1.27 1.72
C THR A 319 12.61 -2.49 1.17
N ILE A 320 12.94 -3.68 1.73
CA ILE A 320 12.31 -4.96 1.41
C ILE A 320 12.86 -5.63 0.12
N SER A 321 13.56 -4.95 -0.78
CA SER A 321 13.97 -5.55 -2.06
C SER A 321 14.88 -6.76 -1.86
N SER A 322 15.89 -6.69 -0.97
CA SER A 322 16.76 -7.84 -0.69
C SER A 322 16.03 -9.00 0.00
N TYR A 323 15.05 -8.67 0.88
CA TYR A 323 14.20 -9.69 1.50
C TYR A 323 13.36 -10.40 0.44
N ASN A 324 12.70 -9.66 -0.44
CA ASN A 324 11.89 -10.23 -1.52
C ASN A 324 12.73 -11.06 -2.50
N PHE A 325 13.90 -10.55 -2.88
CA PHE A 325 14.86 -11.26 -3.74
C PHE A 325 15.23 -12.64 -3.21
N SER A 326 15.38 -12.80 -1.89
CA SER A 326 15.80 -14.03 -1.24
C SER A 326 14.83 -15.20 -1.40
N PHE A 327 13.56 -14.97 -1.74
CA PHE A 327 12.60 -16.04 -2.00
C PHE A 327 12.82 -16.75 -3.33
N PHE A 328 13.46 -16.10 -4.30
CA PHE A 328 13.57 -16.58 -5.68
C PHE A 328 15.00 -16.88 -6.10
N HIS A 329 15.97 -16.63 -5.21
CA HIS A 329 17.38 -16.76 -5.54
C HIS A 329 18.13 -17.51 -4.45
N THR A 330 19.10 -18.33 -4.88
CA THR A 330 20.00 -19.06 -3.97
C THR A 330 21.14 -18.20 -3.43
N ASP A 331 21.27 -16.95 -3.89
CA ASP A 331 22.30 -16.00 -3.46
C ASP A 331 21.65 -14.68 -2.99
N SER A 332 22.38 -13.89 -2.23
CA SER A 332 21.90 -12.62 -1.68
C SER A 332 22.03 -11.49 -2.70
N LEU A 333 21.04 -10.59 -2.74
CA LEU A 333 21.12 -9.34 -3.50
C LEU A 333 22.34 -8.50 -3.08
N TYR A 334 22.76 -8.56 -1.81
CA TYR A 334 23.95 -7.89 -1.31
C TYR A 334 25.20 -8.32 -2.05
N ARG A 335 25.39 -9.64 -2.31
CA ARG A 335 26.52 -10.17 -3.09
C ARG A 335 26.46 -9.73 -4.54
N LYS A 336 25.26 -9.69 -5.13
CA LYS A 336 25.07 -9.29 -6.53
C LYS A 336 25.36 -7.80 -6.76
N ILE A 337 25.02 -6.94 -5.80
CA ILE A 337 25.21 -5.48 -5.89
C ILE A 337 26.60 -5.04 -5.42
N ASP A 338 27.29 -5.83 -4.61
CA ASP A 338 28.60 -5.50 -4.04
C ASP A 338 29.63 -4.94 -5.05
N PRO A 339 29.75 -5.46 -6.29
CA PRO A 339 30.68 -4.92 -7.27
C PRO A 339 30.46 -3.44 -7.62
N TYR A 340 29.24 -2.95 -7.46
CA TYR A 340 28.87 -1.56 -7.78
C TYR A 340 29.01 -0.61 -6.58
N ILE A 341 29.18 -1.14 -5.38
CA ILE A 341 29.24 -0.37 -4.13
C ILE A 341 30.62 0.23 -3.94
N LYS A 342 30.70 1.53 -3.69
CA LYS A 342 31.94 2.22 -3.30
C LYS A 342 32.39 1.84 -1.90
N ASP A 343 33.65 2.03 -1.63
CA ASP A 343 34.18 2.09 -0.28
C ASP A 343 33.52 3.28 0.46
N ARG A 344 33.20 3.11 1.72
CA ARG A 344 32.46 4.08 2.57
C ARG A 344 31.05 4.42 2.09
N ALA A 345 30.52 3.66 1.14
CA ALA A 345 29.11 3.76 0.78
C ALA A 345 28.22 3.46 2.00
N LYS A 346 26.99 3.91 1.90
CA LYS A 346 25.98 3.70 2.94
C LYS A 346 24.86 2.84 2.41
N VAL A 347 24.23 2.08 3.31
CA VAL A 347 22.95 1.43 3.05
C VAL A 347 21.98 1.79 4.18
N ALA A 348 20.77 2.19 3.81
CA ALA A 348 19.67 2.42 4.74
C ALA A 348 18.47 1.59 4.28
N GLY A 349 17.89 0.84 5.19
CA GLY A 349 16.87 -0.10 4.76
C GLY A 349 15.93 -0.61 5.83
N LEU A 350 14.99 -1.40 5.35
CA LEU A 350 14.03 -2.20 6.10
C LEU A 350 14.14 -3.64 5.58
N THR A 351 14.40 -4.58 6.46
CA THR A 351 14.22 -6.01 6.18
C THR A 351 13.19 -6.62 7.11
N LYS A 352 12.69 -7.77 6.74
CA LYS A 352 11.74 -8.55 7.55
C LYS A 352 12.40 -9.87 7.93
N TYR A 353 11.98 -10.44 9.06
CA TYR A 353 12.52 -11.73 9.48
C TYR A 353 11.55 -12.48 10.37
N TYR A 354 11.82 -13.76 10.54
CA TYR A 354 11.19 -14.65 11.51
C TYR A 354 12.20 -15.12 12.54
N GLU A 355 11.74 -15.44 13.74
CA GLU A 355 12.57 -16.07 14.75
C GLU A 355 12.91 -17.52 14.36
N ARG A 356 14.09 -17.96 14.75
CA ARG A 356 14.55 -19.34 14.49
C ARG A 356 13.56 -20.36 15.09
N GLY A 357 13.18 -21.36 14.28
CA GLY A 357 12.23 -22.40 14.69
C GLY A 357 10.76 -22.04 14.48
N SER A 358 10.44 -20.86 13.92
CA SER A 358 9.06 -20.53 13.55
C SER A 358 8.54 -21.46 12.45
N LYS A 359 7.23 -21.71 12.45
CA LYS A 359 6.56 -22.51 11.42
C LYS A 359 6.60 -21.81 10.06
N SER A 360 6.60 -20.48 10.06
CA SER A 360 6.70 -19.67 8.85
C SER A 360 7.99 -19.91 8.08
N LEU A 361 9.13 -20.10 8.75
CA LEU A 361 10.39 -20.47 8.09
C LEU A 361 10.31 -21.85 7.42
N ALA A 362 9.67 -22.82 8.06
CA ALA A 362 9.44 -24.13 7.44
C ALA A 362 8.51 -24.04 6.22
N ASN A 363 7.49 -23.19 6.29
CA ASN A 363 6.61 -22.93 5.16
C ASN A 363 7.35 -22.26 4.00
N ILE A 364 8.23 -21.27 4.27
CA ILE A 364 9.08 -20.64 3.24
C ILE A 364 9.90 -21.70 2.52
N ALA A 365 10.62 -22.55 3.25
CA ALA A 365 11.44 -23.60 2.66
C ALA A 365 10.62 -24.59 1.78
N ARG A 366 9.37 -24.84 2.14
CA ARG A 366 8.47 -25.72 1.39
C ARG A 366 7.87 -25.05 0.14
N LEU A 367 7.44 -23.79 0.26
CA LEU A 367 6.74 -23.07 -0.81
C LEU A 367 7.72 -22.48 -1.83
N TYR A 368 8.94 -22.16 -1.41
CA TYR A 368 9.97 -21.53 -2.23
C TYR A 368 11.24 -22.39 -2.21
N PRO A 369 11.27 -23.54 -2.91
CA PRO A 369 12.38 -24.49 -2.86
C PRO A 369 13.71 -23.90 -3.39
N ASN A 370 13.64 -22.86 -4.21
CA ASN A 370 14.83 -22.15 -4.72
C ASN A 370 15.32 -21.06 -3.75
N SER A 371 14.61 -20.83 -2.64
CA SER A 371 15.05 -19.86 -1.62
C SER A 371 15.97 -20.52 -0.60
N ILE A 372 16.80 -19.69 0.03
CA ILE A 372 17.46 -20.06 1.28
C ILE A 372 16.60 -19.50 2.42
N ALA A 373 15.85 -20.36 3.11
CA ALA A 373 14.97 -19.93 4.23
C ALA A 373 15.74 -19.16 5.31
N GLU A 374 17.05 -19.43 5.45
CA GLU A 374 17.94 -18.69 6.35
C GLU A 374 18.04 -17.20 6.01
N HIS A 375 17.79 -16.79 4.75
CA HIS A 375 17.75 -15.37 4.39
C HIS A 375 16.59 -14.62 5.07
N SER A 376 15.56 -15.33 5.53
CA SER A 376 14.47 -14.79 6.35
C SER A 376 14.80 -14.75 7.86
N LEU A 377 16.07 -15.01 8.24
CA LEU A 377 16.60 -14.84 9.59
C LEU A 377 17.46 -13.57 9.66
N LEU A 378 17.24 -12.74 10.68
CA LEU A 378 18.05 -11.53 10.89
C LEU A 378 19.57 -11.82 11.00
N THR A 379 19.92 -12.91 11.69
CA THR A 379 21.31 -13.33 11.85
C THR A 379 21.98 -13.71 10.53
N ALA A 380 21.26 -14.35 9.61
CA ALA A 380 21.78 -14.71 8.29
C ALA A 380 21.94 -13.46 7.41
N PHE A 381 20.97 -12.57 7.42
CA PHE A 381 21.05 -11.28 6.73
C PHE A 381 22.28 -10.49 7.19
N LYS A 382 22.46 -10.32 8.50
CA LYS A 382 23.59 -9.56 9.06
C LYS A 382 24.91 -10.21 8.72
N ARG A 383 25.03 -11.54 8.85
CA ARG A 383 26.25 -12.27 8.49
C ARG A 383 26.67 -12.00 7.05
N VAL A 384 25.74 -12.11 6.08
CA VAL A 384 26.04 -11.83 4.67
C VAL A 384 26.51 -10.39 4.46
N ALA A 385 25.85 -9.43 5.08
CA ALA A 385 26.23 -8.03 4.99
C ALA A 385 27.64 -7.79 5.60
N GLU A 386 27.91 -8.34 6.78
CA GLU A 386 29.21 -8.22 7.49
C GLU A 386 30.36 -8.90 6.73
N GLU A 387 30.15 -10.10 6.15
CA GLU A 387 31.11 -10.77 5.26
C GLU A 387 31.52 -9.91 4.06
N LEU A 388 30.61 -9.05 3.59
CA LEU A 388 30.85 -8.08 2.53
C LEU A 388 31.43 -6.76 3.04
N GLY A 389 31.76 -6.63 4.32
CA GLY A 389 32.35 -5.44 4.92
C GLY A 389 31.34 -4.34 5.25
N TRP A 390 30.05 -4.66 5.37
CA TRP A 390 29.07 -3.71 5.91
C TRP A 390 29.11 -3.71 7.43
N LYS A 391 29.24 -2.53 8.03
CA LYS A 391 29.21 -2.34 9.48
C LYS A 391 27.94 -1.62 9.87
N PHE A 392 27.10 -2.29 10.64
CA PHE A 392 25.86 -1.69 11.14
C PHE A 392 26.17 -0.59 12.15
N ARG A 393 25.68 0.63 11.88
CA ARG A 393 25.89 1.83 12.71
C ARG A 393 24.68 2.17 13.55
N LYS A 394 23.49 1.97 13.00
CA LYS A 394 22.21 2.19 13.69
C LYS A 394 21.22 1.11 13.28
N GLU A 395 20.46 0.66 14.24
CA GLU A 395 19.52 -0.44 14.08
C GLU A 395 18.29 -0.20 14.95
N SER A 396 17.13 -0.68 14.50
CA SER A 396 15.89 -0.60 15.25
C SER A 396 14.97 -1.76 14.90
N LEU A 397 14.51 -2.51 15.89
CA LEU A 397 13.32 -3.33 15.75
C LEU A 397 12.13 -2.38 15.69
N THR A 398 11.62 -2.13 14.47
CA THR A 398 10.52 -1.19 14.25
C THR A 398 9.21 -1.69 14.82
N GLY A 399 9.02 -3.02 14.82
CA GLY A 399 7.89 -3.69 15.44
C GLY A 399 7.67 -5.11 14.92
N GLU A 400 6.62 -5.71 15.41
CA GLU A 400 6.23 -7.11 15.14
C GLU A 400 4.75 -7.14 14.79
N VAL A 401 4.34 -8.02 13.88
CA VAL A 401 2.93 -8.28 13.55
C VAL A 401 2.65 -9.77 13.58
N PHE A 402 1.46 -10.15 14.04
CA PHE A 402 1.01 -11.55 14.09
C PHE A 402 0.14 -11.95 12.90
N ASP A 403 -0.31 -10.97 12.14
CA ASP A 403 -1.04 -11.15 10.89
C ASP A 403 -0.58 -10.09 9.88
N PRO A 404 0.35 -10.44 8.96
CA PRO A 404 0.85 -9.51 7.95
C PRO A 404 -0.10 -9.34 6.76
N GLY A 405 -1.17 -10.13 6.65
CA GLY A 405 -2.15 -10.08 5.57
C GLY A 405 -2.00 -11.22 4.53
N PRO A 406 -2.87 -11.22 3.51
CA PRO A 406 -3.06 -12.36 2.61
C PRO A 406 -1.88 -12.65 1.66
N TYR A 407 -0.97 -11.69 1.43
CA TYR A 407 0.19 -11.88 0.55
C TYR A 407 1.32 -12.68 1.19
N TYR A 408 1.16 -13.09 2.45
CA TYR A 408 2.16 -13.84 3.21
C TYR A 408 1.67 -15.27 3.44
N GLU A 409 1.40 -16.01 2.35
CA GLU A 409 0.88 -17.39 2.39
C GLU A 409 1.74 -18.37 3.19
N TYR A 410 3.04 -18.05 3.35
CA TYR A 410 3.96 -18.80 4.20
C TYR A 410 3.82 -18.45 5.68
N HIS A 411 3.12 -17.37 6.04
CA HIS A 411 2.97 -16.97 7.43
C HIS A 411 2.09 -17.94 8.21
N ALA A 412 2.60 -18.48 9.30
CA ALA A 412 1.86 -19.36 10.20
C ALA A 412 1.25 -18.58 11.36
N LYS A 413 -0.03 -18.82 11.62
CA LYS A 413 -0.75 -18.19 12.73
C LYS A 413 -0.01 -18.38 14.06
N GLY A 414 0.25 -17.28 14.76
CA GLY A 414 0.95 -17.22 16.03
C GLY A 414 2.44 -16.95 15.93
N ASP A 415 3.03 -17.02 14.74
CA ASP A 415 4.40 -16.57 14.51
C ASP A 415 4.45 -15.03 14.46
N LYS A 416 5.60 -14.48 14.81
CA LYS A 416 5.87 -13.05 14.71
C LYS A 416 6.58 -12.72 13.40
N HIS A 417 6.01 -11.82 12.61
CA HIS A 417 6.68 -11.22 11.47
C HIS A 417 7.32 -9.91 11.89
N CYS A 418 8.64 -9.90 12.00
CA CYS A 418 9.41 -8.80 12.58
C CYS A 418 9.89 -7.84 11.50
N TYR A 419 9.82 -6.53 11.78
CA TYR A 419 10.26 -5.43 10.91
C TYR A 419 11.50 -4.77 11.52
N TYR A 420 12.60 -4.81 10.79
CA TYR A 420 13.90 -4.36 11.27
C TYR A 420 14.49 -3.31 10.34
N SER A 421 14.66 -2.10 10.87
CA SER A 421 15.27 -0.98 10.17
C SER A 421 16.76 -0.88 10.51
N PHE A 422 17.59 -0.60 9.51
CA PHE A 422 19.03 -0.57 9.67
C PHE A 422 19.70 0.52 8.83
N PHE A 423 20.88 0.94 9.32
CA PHE A 423 21.80 1.79 8.60
C PHE A 423 23.21 1.23 8.79
N ALA A 424 23.89 0.96 7.69
CA ALA A 424 25.25 0.43 7.71
C ALA A 424 26.17 1.20 6.73
N GLU A 425 27.47 1.15 7.02
CA GLU A 425 28.51 1.75 6.20
C GLU A 425 29.46 0.66 5.70
N LYS A 426 29.87 0.75 4.44
CA LYS A 426 30.85 -0.13 3.83
C LYS A 426 32.25 0.22 4.33
N GLU A 427 32.98 -0.74 4.89
CA GLU A 427 34.36 -0.57 5.28
C GLU A 427 35.29 -0.49 4.04
N THR A 428 36.43 0.18 4.18
CA THR A 428 37.42 0.25 3.11
C THR A 428 38.11 -1.10 3.01
N ALA A 429 38.21 -1.67 1.81
CA ALA A 429 38.97 -2.91 1.60
C ALA A 429 40.41 -2.66 2.00
N GLY A 430 40.86 -3.26 3.11
CA GLY A 430 42.28 -3.18 3.54
C GLY A 430 42.51 -2.57 4.93
N GLN A 431 41.48 -2.42 5.78
CA GLN A 431 41.64 -2.17 7.22
C GLN A 431 41.21 -3.36 8.07
#